data_b5f11e434e4943528f8f271740a8d86b
#
_entry.id   b5f11e434e4943528f8f271740a8d86b
#
_cell.length_a   1.000
_cell.length_b   1.000
_cell.length_c   1.000
_cell.angle_alpha   90.00
_cell.angle_beta   90.00
_cell.angle_gamma   90.00
#
_symmetry.space_group_name_H-M   'P 1'
#
loop_
_entity.id
_entity.type
_entity.pdbx_description
1 polymer ?
#
loop_
_entity_poly.entity_id
_entity_poly.type
_entity_poly.pdbx_seq_one_letter_code
_entity_poly.pdbx_strand_id
1 'polypeptide(L)'
;MDLSALMDSKYFTYLILPLLIFTARVLDVTLGTIRIVFVSRGKKFLAPVFGFFEVLIWLLAIGQIMKNLTNVVCYLAYGGGFATGNFVGLYLEEKLAMGTLVVRAIINQDASELVEFLRGRGYGVTNVDGQGATGKVNLVFMVIKRTELRAVTGIIRKYHPQAFYSVEDVRQVSRGVFPDR
;
A
#
# COMPACT_ATOMS: atom_id res chain seq x y z
N MET A 1 44.40 -1.86 -8.74
CA MET A 1 43.49 -2.87 -9.31
C MET A 1 42.68 -2.12 -10.36
N ASP A 2 42.98 -2.38 -11.63
CA ASP A 2 42.42 -1.60 -12.75
C ASP A 2 40.91 -1.85 -12.87
N LEU A 3 40.13 -0.80 -12.75
CA LEU A 3 38.68 -0.83 -12.89
C LEU A 3 38.22 -1.32 -14.27
N SER A 4 39.04 -1.06 -15.30
CA SER A 4 38.84 -1.53 -16.68
C SER A 4 38.96 -3.06 -16.81
N ALA A 5 39.93 -3.67 -16.14
CA ALA A 5 40.14 -5.12 -16.15
C ALA A 5 39.02 -5.87 -15.38
N LEU A 6 38.43 -5.24 -14.39
CA LEU A 6 37.26 -5.77 -13.69
C LEU A 6 35.98 -5.73 -14.56
N MET A 7 35.81 -4.67 -15.35
CA MET A 7 34.65 -4.51 -16.23
C MET A 7 34.67 -5.47 -17.43
N ASP A 8 35.85 -5.92 -17.89
CA ASP A 8 36.03 -6.92 -18.96
C ASP A 8 35.97 -8.38 -18.44
N SER A 9 35.84 -8.58 -17.14
CA SER A 9 35.75 -9.91 -16.52
C SER A 9 34.40 -10.55 -16.81
N LYS A 10 34.38 -11.86 -17.14
CA LYS A 10 33.15 -12.66 -17.26
C LYS A 10 32.28 -12.59 -15.98
N TYR A 11 32.91 -12.49 -14.81
CA TYR A 11 32.22 -12.31 -13.54
C TYR A 11 31.42 -11.01 -13.48
N PHE A 12 31.98 -9.91 -14.02
CA PHE A 12 31.24 -8.65 -14.08
C PHE A 12 30.00 -8.77 -14.98
N THR A 13 30.18 -9.29 -16.20
CA THR A 13 29.11 -9.38 -17.21
C THR A 13 27.98 -10.34 -16.81
N TYR A 14 28.30 -11.46 -16.15
CA TYR A 14 27.30 -12.50 -15.86
C TYR A 14 26.79 -12.52 -14.41
N LEU A 15 27.45 -11.82 -13.47
CA LEU A 15 27.05 -11.80 -12.08
C LEU A 15 26.79 -10.38 -11.57
N ILE A 16 27.80 -9.50 -11.65
CA ILE A 16 27.71 -8.16 -11.06
C ILE A 16 26.69 -7.29 -11.83
N LEU A 17 26.79 -7.26 -13.15
CA LEU A 17 25.90 -6.44 -13.99
C LEU A 17 24.42 -6.84 -13.88
N PRO A 18 24.03 -8.13 -13.96
CA PRO A 18 22.66 -8.55 -13.72
C PRO A 18 22.15 -8.18 -12.31
N LEU A 19 23.02 -8.32 -11.28
CA LEU A 19 22.65 -7.94 -9.91
C LEU A 19 22.41 -6.44 -9.78
N LEU A 20 23.23 -5.60 -10.41
CA LEU A 20 23.02 -4.15 -10.44
C LEU A 20 21.71 -3.77 -11.17
N ILE A 21 21.45 -4.42 -12.32
CA ILE A 21 20.19 -4.23 -13.08
C ILE A 21 18.99 -4.65 -12.22
N PHE A 22 19.05 -5.80 -11.59
CA PHE A 22 18.00 -6.29 -10.70
C PHE A 22 17.72 -5.29 -9.58
N THR A 23 18.77 -4.86 -8.87
CA THR A 23 18.63 -3.92 -7.73
C THR A 23 18.09 -2.58 -8.19
N ALA A 24 18.60 -2.03 -9.30
CA ALA A 24 18.09 -0.79 -9.86
C ALA A 24 16.60 -0.91 -10.24
N ARG A 25 16.19 -2.05 -10.81
CA ARG A 25 14.78 -2.30 -11.15
C ARG A 25 13.89 -2.44 -9.92
N VAL A 26 14.36 -3.09 -8.87
CA VAL A 26 13.62 -3.15 -7.59
C VAL A 26 13.39 -1.75 -7.05
N LEU A 27 14.42 -0.89 -7.07
CA LEU A 27 14.32 0.47 -6.55
C LEU A 27 13.38 1.35 -7.39
N ASP A 28 13.55 1.41 -8.72
CA ASP A 28 12.74 2.29 -9.55
C ASP A 28 11.26 1.89 -9.53
N VAL A 29 10.95 0.58 -9.62
CA VAL A 29 9.57 0.09 -9.58
C VAL A 29 8.92 0.30 -8.21
N THR A 30 9.69 0.12 -7.12
CA THR A 30 9.22 0.45 -5.78
C THR A 30 8.87 1.93 -5.65
N LEU A 31 9.76 2.82 -6.15
CA LEU A 31 9.51 4.27 -6.17
C LEU A 31 8.27 4.61 -7.01
N GLY A 32 8.11 3.98 -8.17
CA GLY A 32 6.94 4.15 -9.05
C GLY A 32 5.63 3.74 -8.36
N THR A 33 5.63 2.61 -7.65
CA THR A 33 4.46 2.15 -6.89
C THR A 33 4.09 3.16 -5.80
N ILE A 34 5.06 3.63 -5.01
CA ILE A 34 4.85 4.65 -3.96
C ILE A 34 4.37 5.97 -4.58
N ARG A 35 4.93 6.38 -5.72
CA ARG A 35 4.50 7.59 -6.45
C ARG A 35 3.03 7.53 -6.82
N ILE A 36 2.54 6.40 -7.33
CA ILE A 36 1.12 6.20 -7.67
C ILE A 36 0.25 6.42 -6.44
N VAL A 37 0.66 5.94 -5.27
CA VAL A 37 -0.04 6.18 -4.00
C VAL A 37 -0.07 7.66 -3.66
N PHE A 38 1.05 8.39 -3.79
CA PHE A 38 1.07 9.83 -3.56
C PHE A 38 0.18 10.61 -4.54
N VAL A 39 0.12 10.20 -5.81
CA VAL A 39 -0.80 10.76 -6.80
C VAL A 39 -2.25 10.55 -6.37
N SER A 40 -2.63 9.32 -6.01
CA SER A 40 -4.00 9.00 -5.58
C SER A 40 -4.42 9.75 -4.30
N ARG A 41 -3.45 10.07 -3.43
CA ARG A 41 -3.65 10.86 -2.20
C ARG A 41 -3.51 12.37 -2.40
N GLY A 42 -3.33 12.84 -3.63
CA GLY A 42 -3.22 14.27 -3.96
C GLY A 42 -1.97 14.97 -3.40
N LYS A 43 -0.88 14.22 -3.16
CA LYS A 43 0.39 14.77 -2.63
C LYS A 43 1.21 15.43 -3.75
N LYS A 44 0.82 16.67 -4.12
CA LYS A 44 1.33 17.42 -5.28
C LYS A 44 2.84 17.62 -5.33
N PHE A 45 3.53 17.64 -4.20
CA PHE A 45 4.99 17.81 -4.14
C PHE A 45 5.76 16.49 -4.10
N LEU A 46 5.25 15.50 -3.37
CA LEU A 46 5.95 14.22 -3.21
C LEU A 46 5.91 13.39 -4.51
N ALA A 47 4.76 13.36 -5.19
CA ALA A 47 4.62 12.57 -6.40
C ALA A 47 5.64 12.93 -7.49
N PRO A 48 5.87 14.21 -7.88
CA PRO A 48 6.90 14.58 -8.85
C PRO A 48 8.32 14.26 -8.40
N VAL A 49 8.64 14.43 -7.11
CA VAL A 49 9.97 14.11 -6.57
C VAL A 49 10.28 12.63 -6.73
N PHE A 50 9.34 11.76 -6.34
CA PHE A 50 9.50 10.31 -6.52
C PHE A 50 9.59 9.92 -8.00
N GLY A 51 8.78 10.55 -8.87
CA GLY A 51 8.82 10.34 -10.31
C GLY A 51 10.16 10.73 -10.94
N PHE A 52 10.78 11.80 -10.48
CA PHE A 52 12.09 12.22 -10.95
C PHE A 52 13.16 11.14 -10.67
N PHE A 53 13.25 10.65 -9.44
CA PHE A 53 14.21 9.61 -9.09
C PHE A 53 13.92 8.27 -9.78
N GLU A 54 12.63 7.87 -9.87
CA GLU A 54 12.20 6.69 -10.62
C GLU A 54 12.73 6.71 -12.05
N VAL A 55 12.50 7.78 -12.78
CA VAL A 55 12.94 7.91 -14.19
C VAL A 55 14.45 7.90 -14.31
N LEU A 56 15.20 8.54 -13.42
CA LEU A 56 16.66 8.52 -13.45
C LEU A 56 17.22 7.11 -13.26
N ILE A 57 16.70 6.36 -12.26
CA ILE A 57 17.14 4.99 -12.00
C ILE A 57 16.77 4.09 -13.17
N TRP A 58 15.57 4.24 -13.73
CA TRP A 58 15.12 3.50 -14.90
C TRP A 58 16.03 3.74 -16.12
N LEU A 59 16.39 4.99 -16.42
CA LEU A 59 17.30 5.32 -17.52
C LEU A 59 18.67 4.67 -17.36
N LEU A 60 19.20 4.62 -16.13
CA LEU A 60 20.46 3.93 -15.85
C LEU A 60 20.34 2.41 -16.11
N ALA A 61 19.27 1.79 -15.65
CA ALA A 61 19.03 0.35 -15.84
C ALA A 61 18.86 -0.01 -17.33
N ILE A 62 17.99 0.71 -18.05
CA ILE A 62 17.73 0.44 -19.46
C ILE A 62 18.97 0.71 -20.33
N GLY A 63 19.75 1.75 -20.00
CA GLY A 63 21.00 2.06 -20.68
C GLY A 63 22.02 0.92 -20.60
N GLN A 64 22.10 0.22 -19.46
CA GLN A 64 22.97 -0.95 -19.30
C GLN A 64 22.47 -2.17 -20.07
N ILE A 65 21.15 -2.39 -20.13
CA ILE A 65 20.55 -3.47 -20.91
C ILE A 65 20.81 -3.26 -22.39
N MET A 66 20.60 -2.05 -22.90
CA MET A 66 20.83 -1.74 -24.32
C MET A 66 22.27 -1.95 -24.77
N LYS A 67 23.23 -1.83 -23.85
CA LYS A 67 24.66 -2.15 -24.14
C LYS A 67 24.95 -3.66 -24.11
N ASN A 68 24.10 -4.47 -23.50
CA ASN A 68 24.31 -5.90 -23.26
C ASN A 68 23.15 -6.77 -23.77
N LEU A 69 22.65 -6.46 -24.98
CA LEU A 69 21.47 -7.10 -25.59
C LEU A 69 21.61 -8.62 -25.80
N THR A 70 22.82 -9.15 -25.83
CA THR A 70 23.08 -10.60 -26.01
C THR A 70 23.03 -11.38 -24.67
N ASN A 71 23.01 -10.69 -23.54
CA ASN A 71 23.07 -11.34 -22.23
C ASN A 71 21.66 -11.63 -21.69
N VAL A 72 21.20 -12.87 -21.87
CA VAL A 72 19.89 -13.34 -21.38
C VAL A 72 19.74 -13.19 -19.85
N VAL A 73 20.84 -13.31 -19.08
CA VAL A 73 20.81 -13.15 -17.63
C VAL A 73 20.41 -11.73 -17.23
N CYS A 74 20.81 -10.72 -17.99
CA CYS A 74 20.39 -9.33 -17.76
C CYS A 74 18.87 -9.13 -17.97
N TYR A 75 18.27 -9.81 -18.94
CA TYR A 75 16.82 -9.75 -19.14
C TYR A 75 16.05 -10.41 -18.00
N LEU A 76 16.51 -11.58 -17.54
CA LEU A 76 15.92 -12.26 -16.40
C LEU A 76 16.04 -11.42 -15.11
N ALA A 77 17.20 -10.80 -14.90
CA ALA A 77 17.44 -9.89 -13.80
C ALA A 77 16.52 -8.65 -13.86
N TYR A 78 16.32 -8.09 -15.05
CA TYR A 78 15.40 -6.96 -15.25
C TYR A 78 13.95 -7.33 -14.95
N GLY A 79 13.46 -8.43 -15.54
CA GLY A 79 12.08 -8.91 -15.28
C GLY A 79 11.85 -9.33 -13.83
N GLY A 80 12.82 -10.05 -13.24
CA GLY A 80 12.77 -10.43 -11.82
C GLY A 80 12.80 -9.23 -10.88
N GLY A 81 13.65 -8.21 -11.21
CA GLY A 81 13.70 -6.95 -10.47
C GLY A 81 12.37 -6.18 -10.54
N PHE A 82 11.72 -6.15 -11.72
CA PHE A 82 10.40 -5.55 -11.89
C PHE A 82 9.34 -6.23 -11.01
N ALA A 83 9.26 -7.57 -11.05
CA ALA A 83 8.32 -8.32 -10.25
C ALA A 83 8.55 -8.13 -8.74
N THR A 84 9.81 -8.21 -8.31
CA THR A 84 10.20 -7.99 -6.91
C THR A 84 9.92 -6.55 -6.47
N GLY A 85 10.18 -5.56 -7.32
CA GLY A 85 9.91 -4.14 -7.05
C GLY A 85 8.43 -3.86 -6.85
N ASN A 86 7.54 -4.47 -7.65
CA ASN A 86 6.09 -4.38 -7.44
C ASN A 86 5.70 -4.97 -6.07
N PHE A 87 6.22 -6.15 -5.74
CA PHE A 87 5.92 -6.78 -4.45
C PHE A 87 6.38 -5.90 -3.27
N VAL A 88 7.63 -5.41 -3.32
CA VAL A 88 8.19 -4.53 -2.28
C VAL A 88 7.40 -3.22 -2.20
N GLY A 89 7.04 -2.64 -3.35
CA GLY A 89 6.25 -1.41 -3.42
C GLY A 89 4.88 -1.55 -2.77
N LEU A 90 4.15 -2.63 -3.07
CA LEU A 90 2.86 -2.95 -2.45
C LEU A 90 2.99 -3.21 -0.93
N TYR A 91 4.03 -3.93 -0.53
CA TYR A 91 4.30 -4.18 0.89
C TYR A 91 4.59 -2.89 1.66
N LEU A 92 5.36 -1.97 1.06
CA LEU A 92 5.61 -0.65 1.66
C LEU A 92 4.35 0.22 1.68
N GLU A 93 3.52 0.18 0.63
CA GLU A 93 2.23 0.87 0.58
C GLU A 93 1.32 0.41 1.73
N GLU A 94 1.21 -0.89 1.92
CA GLU A 94 0.43 -1.46 3.03
C GLU A 94 0.97 -1.01 4.41
N LYS A 95 2.31 -0.99 4.57
CA LYS A 95 2.94 -0.52 5.82
C LYS A 95 2.81 0.97 6.06
N LEU A 96 2.91 1.78 5.02
CA LEU A 96 2.69 3.23 5.13
C LEU A 96 1.29 3.54 5.64
N ALA A 97 0.33 2.62 5.41
CA ALA A 97 -1.05 2.67 5.92
C ALA A 97 -1.65 4.09 5.87
N MET A 98 -1.29 4.84 4.80
CA MET A 98 -1.73 6.23 4.65
C MET A 98 -3.20 6.29 4.28
N GLY A 99 -3.91 7.23 4.91
CA GLY A 99 -5.29 7.57 4.58
C GLY A 99 -6.29 7.23 5.66
N THR A 100 -7.52 7.53 5.32
CA THR A 100 -8.70 7.37 6.18
C THR A 100 -9.66 6.40 5.51
N LEU A 101 -10.29 5.56 6.30
CA LEU A 101 -11.23 4.55 5.84
C LEU A 101 -12.60 4.81 6.45
N VAL A 102 -13.65 4.53 5.68
CA VAL A 102 -14.99 4.29 6.23
C VAL A 102 -15.13 2.80 6.46
N VAL A 103 -15.45 2.42 7.68
CA VAL A 103 -15.90 1.08 8.01
C VAL A 103 -17.41 1.13 8.19
N ARG A 104 -18.11 0.29 7.43
CA ARG A 104 -19.55 0.10 7.52
C ARG A 104 -19.82 -1.32 7.98
N ALA A 105 -20.44 -1.51 9.12
CA ALA A 105 -20.88 -2.82 9.60
C ALA A 105 -22.40 -2.92 9.58
N ILE A 106 -22.91 -4.06 9.09
CA ILE A 106 -24.33 -4.39 9.09
C ILE A 106 -24.54 -5.54 10.08
N ILE A 107 -25.34 -5.28 11.09
CA ILE A 107 -25.52 -6.16 12.25
C ILE A 107 -27.01 -6.47 12.39
N ASN A 108 -27.36 -7.75 12.38
CA ASN A 108 -28.76 -8.21 12.49
C ASN A 108 -29.26 -8.28 13.94
N GLN A 109 -28.40 -7.94 14.90
CA GLN A 109 -28.69 -7.95 16.34
C GLN A 109 -28.53 -6.54 16.89
N ASP A 110 -28.83 -6.34 18.16
CA ASP A 110 -28.60 -5.07 18.86
C ASP A 110 -27.08 -4.76 18.85
N ALA A 111 -26.73 -3.60 18.35
CA ALA A 111 -25.33 -3.13 18.25
C ALA A 111 -24.93 -2.17 19.37
N SER A 112 -25.79 -1.96 20.37
CA SER A 112 -25.61 -0.94 21.42
C SER A 112 -24.30 -1.11 22.18
N GLU A 113 -23.98 -2.33 22.62
CA GLU A 113 -22.73 -2.61 23.35
C GLU A 113 -21.48 -2.31 22.49
N LEU A 114 -21.50 -2.70 21.22
CA LEU A 114 -20.41 -2.42 20.28
C LEU A 114 -20.25 -0.90 20.09
N VAL A 115 -21.35 -0.19 19.90
CA VAL A 115 -21.35 1.27 19.68
C VAL A 115 -20.83 2.00 20.92
N GLU A 116 -21.31 1.63 22.12
CA GLU A 116 -20.82 2.21 23.37
C GLU A 116 -19.34 1.95 23.59
N PHE A 117 -18.88 0.72 23.36
CA PHE A 117 -17.48 0.36 23.50
C PHE A 117 -16.59 1.16 22.55
N LEU A 118 -16.98 1.31 21.28
CA LEU A 118 -16.22 2.08 20.29
C LEU A 118 -16.22 3.58 20.63
N ARG A 119 -17.35 4.14 21.05
CA ARG A 119 -17.45 5.54 21.50
C ARG A 119 -16.59 5.79 22.75
N GLY A 120 -16.61 4.86 23.70
CA GLY A 120 -15.75 4.93 24.89
C GLY A 120 -14.26 4.90 24.60
N ARG A 121 -13.88 4.42 23.41
CA ARG A 121 -12.49 4.47 22.88
C ARG A 121 -12.20 5.70 22.01
N GLY A 122 -13.13 6.65 21.92
CA GLY A 122 -12.95 7.88 21.16
C GLY A 122 -13.26 7.77 19.66
N TYR A 123 -13.82 6.65 19.19
CA TYR A 123 -14.24 6.55 17.79
C TYR A 123 -15.55 7.32 17.54
N GLY A 124 -15.58 8.09 16.45
CA GLY A 124 -16.82 8.69 15.95
C GLY A 124 -17.69 7.62 15.29
N VAL A 125 -18.69 7.14 16.03
CA VAL A 125 -19.58 6.07 15.57
C VAL A 125 -20.99 6.59 15.35
N THR A 126 -21.52 6.38 14.16
CA THR A 126 -22.93 6.63 13.80
C THR A 126 -23.64 5.30 13.67
N ASN A 127 -24.71 5.11 14.42
CA ASN A 127 -25.63 3.97 14.29
C ASN A 127 -26.92 4.42 13.64
N VAL A 128 -27.38 3.64 12.64
CA VAL A 128 -28.63 3.89 11.92
C VAL A 128 -29.42 2.58 11.85
N ASP A 129 -30.67 2.65 12.25
CA ASP A 129 -31.60 1.54 12.08
C ASP A 129 -31.99 1.39 10.62
N GLY A 130 -31.95 0.17 10.11
CA GLY A 130 -32.26 -0.15 8.73
C GLY A 130 -33.08 -1.41 8.56
N GLN A 131 -33.49 -1.66 7.33
CA GLN A 131 -34.18 -2.88 6.91
C GLN A 131 -33.28 -3.67 5.99
N GLY A 132 -32.86 -4.85 6.39
CA GLY A 132 -32.12 -5.80 5.58
C GLY A 132 -33.05 -6.84 4.90
N ALA A 133 -32.46 -7.72 4.10
CA ALA A 133 -33.21 -8.78 3.43
C ALA A 133 -33.90 -9.77 4.39
N THR A 134 -33.33 -9.94 5.58
CA THR A 134 -33.82 -10.90 6.60
C THR A 134 -34.51 -10.24 7.79
N GLY A 135 -34.73 -8.91 7.77
CA GLY A 135 -35.38 -8.17 8.85
C GLY A 135 -34.62 -6.89 9.23
N LYS A 136 -34.89 -6.43 10.45
CA LYS A 136 -34.23 -5.22 10.98
C LYS A 136 -32.72 -5.40 11.15
N VAL A 137 -31.97 -4.38 10.82
CA VAL A 137 -30.51 -4.35 10.95
C VAL A 137 -30.04 -3.02 11.54
N ASN A 138 -28.92 -3.04 12.22
CA ASN A 138 -28.17 -1.86 12.63
C ASN A 138 -27.03 -1.61 11.65
N LEU A 139 -26.97 -0.41 11.07
CA LEU A 139 -25.84 0.04 10.24
C LEU A 139 -24.93 0.91 11.08
N VAL A 140 -23.75 0.39 11.38
CA VAL A 140 -22.74 1.10 12.17
C VAL A 140 -21.69 1.67 11.22
N PHE A 141 -21.59 2.99 11.16
CA PHE A 141 -20.61 3.71 10.36
C PHE A 141 -19.54 4.34 11.23
N MET A 142 -18.30 4.24 10.80
CA MET A 142 -17.20 4.94 11.44
C MET A 142 -16.14 5.34 10.44
N VAL A 143 -15.49 6.46 10.70
CA VAL A 143 -14.33 6.93 9.93
C VAL A 143 -13.09 6.75 10.80
N ILE A 144 -12.13 5.98 10.32
CA ILE A 144 -10.94 5.61 11.09
C ILE A 144 -9.65 5.84 10.28
N LYS A 145 -8.52 5.94 10.96
CA LYS A 145 -7.22 5.88 10.29
C LYS A 145 -6.97 4.46 9.79
N ARG A 146 -6.34 4.32 8.63
CA ARG A 146 -6.03 2.99 8.05
C ARG A 146 -5.22 2.10 9.00
N THR A 147 -4.36 2.71 9.84
CA THR A 147 -3.58 2.02 10.88
C THR A 147 -4.45 1.31 11.92
N GLU A 148 -5.68 1.76 12.12
CA GLU A 148 -6.60 1.25 13.15
C GLU A 148 -7.54 0.15 12.64
N LEU A 149 -7.52 -0.12 11.32
CA LEU A 149 -8.42 -1.07 10.69
C LEU A 149 -8.40 -2.45 11.37
N ARG A 150 -7.21 -3.00 11.64
CA ARG A 150 -7.08 -4.33 12.29
C ARG A 150 -7.68 -4.34 13.69
N ALA A 151 -7.48 -3.29 14.46
CA ALA A 151 -8.05 -3.17 15.81
C ALA A 151 -9.58 -3.10 15.77
N VAL A 152 -10.12 -2.22 14.92
CA VAL A 152 -11.57 -2.01 14.78
C VAL A 152 -12.27 -3.26 14.26
N THR A 153 -11.75 -3.90 13.21
CA THR A 153 -12.34 -5.14 12.68
C THR A 153 -12.25 -6.29 13.67
N GLY A 154 -11.20 -6.34 14.49
CA GLY A 154 -11.07 -7.28 15.60
C GLY A 154 -12.15 -7.08 16.68
N ILE A 155 -12.45 -5.82 17.01
CA ILE A 155 -13.54 -5.47 17.95
C ILE A 155 -14.89 -5.87 17.36
N ILE A 156 -15.18 -5.52 16.09
CA ILE A 156 -16.45 -5.90 15.45
C ILE A 156 -16.65 -7.42 15.51
N ARG A 157 -15.63 -8.21 15.14
CA ARG A 157 -15.70 -9.67 15.17
C ARG A 157 -15.87 -10.24 16.58
N LYS A 158 -15.32 -9.58 17.59
CA LYS A 158 -15.46 -10.00 19.00
C LYS A 158 -16.89 -9.85 19.51
N TYR A 159 -17.56 -8.74 19.18
CA TYR A 159 -18.93 -8.48 19.61
C TYR A 159 -19.97 -9.15 18.70
N HIS A 160 -19.70 -9.16 17.39
CA HIS A 160 -20.59 -9.71 16.37
C HIS A 160 -19.80 -10.54 15.35
N PRO A 161 -19.51 -11.82 15.64
CA PRO A 161 -18.71 -12.69 14.76
C PRO A 161 -19.29 -12.88 13.35
N GLN A 162 -20.61 -12.76 13.22
CA GLN A 162 -21.34 -12.90 11.94
C GLN A 162 -21.68 -11.56 11.28
N ALA A 163 -21.18 -10.43 11.80
CA ALA A 163 -21.43 -9.14 11.20
C ALA A 163 -20.82 -9.05 9.79
N PHE A 164 -21.60 -8.61 8.84
CA PHE A 164 -21.07 -8.20 7.54
C PHE A 164 -20.47 -6.80 7.67
N TYR A 165 -19.23 -6.61 7.20
CA TYR A 165 -18.65 -5.27 7.14
C TYR A 165 -17.94 -5.04 5.82
N SER A 166 -17.99 -3.79 5.35
CA SER A 166 -17.23 -3.28 4.20
C SER A 166 -16.30 -2.16 4.65
N VAL A 167 -15.19 -2.01 3.92
CA VAL A 167 -14.17 -1.00 4.16
C VAL A 167 -13.93 -0.26 2.87
N GLU A 168 -14.03 1.07 2.91
CA GLU A 168 -13.88 1.93 1.76
C GLU A 168 -12.83 3.02 2.02
N ASP A 169 -12.00 3.32 1.02
CA ASP A 169 -11.04 4.42 1.09
C ASP A 169 -11.73 5.78 0.95
N VAL A 170 -11.41 6.72 1.85
CA VAL A 170 -11.93 8.08 1.81
C VAL A 170 -10.85 9.04 1.30
N ARG A 171 -11.17 9.79 0.26
CA ARG A 171 -10.24 10.78 -0.31
C ARG A 171 -10.03 11.98 0.61
N GLN A 172 -11.10 12.44 1.26
CA GLN A 172 -11.06 13.64 2.11
C GLN A 172 -12.13 13.56 3.21
N VAL A 173 -11.73 13.97 4.41
CA VAL A 173 -12.62 14.18 5.56
C VAL A 173 -12.43 15.61 6.03
N SER A 174 -13.50 16.38 6.12
CA SER A 174 -13.43 17.79 6.55
C SER A 174 -13.33 17.94 8.07
N ARG A 175 -14.10 17.14 8.82
CA ARG A 175 -14.10 17.07 10.29
C ARG A 175 -14.48 15.65 10.71
N GLY A 176 -13.92 15.15 11.83
CA GLY A 176 -14.21 13.82 12.34
C GLY A 176 -13.77 13.70 13.80
N VAL A 177 -14.35 12.71 14.49
CA VAL A 177 -13.94 12.32 15.85
C VAL A 177 -13.03 11.12 15.71
N PHE A 178 -11.78 11.26 16.15
CA PHE A 178 -10.77 10.20 16.14
C PHE A 178 -10.22 10.02 17.55
N PRO A 179 -9.80 8.80 17.93
CA PRO A 179 -9.16 8.57 19.21
C PRO A 179 -7.91 9.45 19.36
N ASP A 180 -7.78 10.10 20.51
CA ASP A 180 -6.52 10.74 20.91
C ASP A 180 -5.46 9.65 21.14
N ARG A 181 -4.24 9.90 20.68
CA ARG A 181 -3.10 9.00 20.90
C ARG A 181 -2.39 9.35 22.17
#